data_35d0a46e31ee69dd9fcace252c04df40
#
_entry.id   35d0a46e31ee69dd9fcace252c04df40
#
_cell.length_a   1.000
_cell.length_b   1.000
_cell.length_c   1.000
_cell.angle_alpha   90.00
_cell.angle_beta   90.00
_cell.angle_gamma   90.00
#
_symmetry.space_group_name_H-M   'P 1'
#
loop_
_entity.id
_entity.type
_entity.pdbx_description
1 polymer ?
#
loop_
_entity_poly.entity_id
_entity_poly.type
_entity_poly.pdbx_seq_one_letter_code
_entity_poly.pdbx_strand_id
1 'polypeptide(L)'
;MELNDARRKRAVNMVWTAADRYDFEPQYLFFHGNGEPDLYLNTLEGLAYSCMDEEILIPFLRGLEFGRDPDKFRALAQLVLEQAIFERKKEERPALLELRKEYARVHLTEFRALDRYRELSWERQSMLRCRRILGMNLGEFHKKELELSAALEEAASLPDAQLVAETKSVFRHFYFYQAVKARKSEETAFVGAGLLLVLMRHLLAGEFHVSRSAKNENGDGEELSRWQVAWKHLRSETTQAEDRAFVRDAFGPCIYSDIVMRQLEKEYCVGYHKRCRLWYSGSGTADQIFGWEQEDQMMKNRAYYHADRQYYERCIARITTHLKNALEEQQEPDVVHTNSGRLDARAVYRIRAMHDLNVFCREIVYPLPDFTVDLVLDASSSRYREQEGIAAQAYMIARSLMNLQIPVQVVSFRSVRGYTVLQRLKGYEAAENAEGIFHYYTAGNNRDGLAFQAVRALMEQSGYERQKRIVLMLTDAMPSDAYKAFVPGRLRSSRDYDEALAVEDTCAAVRSLRQKGMRVAAIFWGGNYAVDNLRKIYGDSFVRIRMISQLTDAVINLLLRILAELREMV
;
A
#
# COMPACT_ATOMS: atom_id res chain seq x y z
N MET A 1 27.66 20.10 12.18
CA MET A 1 28.04 21.54 12.14
C MET A 1 27.41 22.19 13.36
N GLU A 2 28.21 22.69 14.31
CA GLU A 2 27.67 23.39 15.48
C GLU A 2 27.09 24.73 15.01
N LEU A 3 25.78 24.91 15.22
CA LEU A 3 25.11 26.18 14.92
C LEU A 3 25.69 27.26 15.84
N ASN A 4 26.25 28.29 15.24
CA ASN A 4 26.77 29.46 15.95
C ASN A 4 25.61 30.13 16.73
N ASP A 5 25.77 30.37 18.02
CA ASP A 5 24.78 30.95 18.93
C ASP A 5 24.20 32.29 18.41
N ALA A 6 24.99 33.08 17.67
CA ALA A 6 24.53 34.31 17.04
C ALA A 6 23.50 34.07 15.92
N ARG A 7 23.67 33.01 15.10
CA ARG A 7 22.73 32.66 14.03
C ARG A 7 21.41 32.16 14.61
N ARG A 8 21.48 31.36 15.69
CA ARG A 8 20.29 30.89 16.40
C ARG A 8 19.49 32.07 16.98
N LYS A 9 20.14 33.01 17.67
CA LYS A 9 19.49 34.22 18.19
C LYS A 9 18.85 35.06 17.09
N ARG A 10 19.50 35.16 15.93
CA ARG A 10 18.94 35.87 14.77
C ARG A 10 17.65 35.19 14.26
N ALA A 11 17.63 33.86 14.13
CA ALA A 11 16.45 33.11 13.72
C ALA A 11 15.30 33.28 14.73
N VAL A 12 15.57 33.16 16.03
CA VAL A 12 14.59 33.42 17.11
C VAL A 12 13.99 34.81 17.00
N ASN A 13 14.83 35.84 16.79
CA ASN A 13 14.35 37.21 16.63
C ASN A 13 13.45 37.39 15.40
N MET A 14 13.72 36.67 14.30
CA MET A 14 12.84 36.67 13.12
C MET A 14 11.45 36.14 13.45
N VAL A 15 11.39 35.00 14.17
CA VAL A 15 10.12 34.39 14.60
C VAL A 15 9.35 35.34 15.55
N TRP A 16 10.01 35.85 16.59
CA TRP A 16 9.42 36.80 17.55
C TRP A 16 8.89 38.06 16.90
N THR A 17 9.69 38.66 16.00
CA THR A 17 9.28 39.86 15.25
C THR A 17 8.07 39.59 14.35
N ALA A 18 8.00 38.41 13.76
CA ALA A 18 6.88 38.00 12.94
C ALA A 18 5.63 37.70 13.77
N ALA A 19 5.79 37.08 14.94
CA ALA A 19 4.71 36.76 15.86
C ALA A 19 4.16 38.01 16.61
N ASP A 20 4.92 39.11 16.65
CA ASP A 20 4.71 40.28 17.51
C ASP A 20 4.62 39.89 19.00
N ARG A 21 5.38 38.86 19.38
CA ARG A 21 5.44 38.29 20.72
C ARG A 21 6.85 37.83 21.04
N TYR A 22 7.30 38.09 22.28
CA TYR A 22 8.68 37.82 22.75
C TYR A 22 8.70 36.92 23.99
N ASP A 23 7.53 36.40 24.41
CA ASP A 23 7.29 35.70 25.66
C ASP A 23 7.27 34.15 25.50
N PHE A 24 7.64 33.63 24.35
CA PHE A 24 7.69 32.21 24.11
C PHE A 24 9.02 31.80 23.49
N GLU A 25 9.39 30.53 23.63
CA GLU A 25 10.54 29.95 22.91
C GLU A 25 10.05 29.30 21.63
N PRO A 26 10.50 29.78 20.43
CA PRO A 26 10.13 29.15 19.17
C PRO A 26 10.57 27.69 19.17
N GLN A 27 9.66 26.80 18.86
CA GLN A 27 9.96 25.37 18.85
C GLN A 27 10.89 25.01 17.70
N TYR A 28 10.84 25.76 16.62
CA TYR A 28 11.60 25.51 15.41
C TYR A 28 12.21 26.76 14.81
N LEU A 29 13.39 26.55 14.26
CA LEU A 29 14.16 27.57 13.59
C LEU A 29 14.70 26.98 12.27
N PHE A 30 14.56 27.71 11.19
CA PHE A 30 14.91 27.31 9.84
C PHE A 30 16.21 27.95 9.37
N PHE A 31 17.11 27.13 8.81
CA PHE A 31 18.41 27.55 8.33
C PHE A 31 18.65 26.96 6.95
N HIS A 32 19.28 27.73 6.07
CA HIS A 32 19.82 27.22 4.81
C HIS A 32 20.98 26.24 5.06
N GLY A 33 21.37 25.46 4.04
CA GLY A 33 22.50 24.52 4.12
C GLY A 33 23.84 25.17 4.51
N ASN A 34 24.02 26.48 4.27
CA ASN A 34 25.16 27.27 4.72
C ASN A 34 25.07 27.73 6.19
N GLY A 35 23.96 27.38 6.91
CA GLY A 35 23.74 27.74 8.31
C GLY A 35 23.22 29.15 8.52
N GLU A 36 22.87 29.92 7.50
CA GLU A 36 22.18 31.21 7.64
C GLU A 36 20.69 30.98 7.89
N PRO A 37 20.03 31.80 8.77
CA PRO A 37 18.60 31.71 8.99
C PRO A 37 17.78 31.98 7.72
N ASP A 38 16.80 31.11 7.43
CA ASP A 38 15.85 31.35 6.34
C ASP A 38 14.82 32.42 6.78
N LEU A 39 14.80 33.51 6.06
CA LEU A 39 13.97 34.67 6.41
C LEU A 39 12.48 34.37 6.19
N TYR A 40 12.11 33.74 5.06
CA TYR A 40 10.71 33.47 4.73
C TYR A 40 10.10 32.44 5.68
N LEU A 41 10.79 31.32 5.91
CA LEU A 41 10.30 30.24 6.72
C LEU A 41 10.20 30.62 8.21
N ASN A 42 11.20 31.33 8.76
CA ASN A 42 11.11 31.83 10.15
C ASN A 42 10.03 32.91 10.29
N THR A 43 9.79 33.72 9.26
CA THR A 43 8.67 34.67 9.26
C THR A 43 7.33 33.96 9.27
N LEU A 44 7.13 32.92 8.44
CA LEU A 44 5.91 32.13 8.43
C LEU A 44 5.66 31.43 9.77
N GLU A 45 6.71 30.87 10.40
CA GLU A 45 6.61 30.27 11.73
C GLU A 45 6.05 31.27 12.75
N GLY A 46 6.63 32.46 12.82
CA GLY A 46 6.13 33.52 13.73
C GLY A 46 4.71 33.96 13.41
N LEU A 47 4.37 34.12 12.14
CA LEU A 47 3.01 34.49 11.72
C LEU A 47 1.98 33.41 12.06
N ALA A 48 2.36 32.11 12.01
CA ALA A 48 1.49 31.02 12.42
C ALA A 48 1.07 31.17 13.91
N TYR A 49 2.00 31.48 14.80
CA TYR A 49 1.68 31.75 16.21
C TYR A 49 0.76 32.95 16.43
N SER A 50 0.72 33.91 15.48
CA SER A 50 -0.10 35.12 15.59
C SER A 50 -1.52 34.98 15.01
N CYS A 51 -1.75 34.04 14.08
CA CYS A 51 -2.99 34.04 13.31
C CYS A 51 -3.68 32.67 13.19
N MET A 52 -3.15 31.63 13.81
CA MET A 52 -3.70 30.27 13.75
C MET A 52 -3.95 29.68 15.13
N ASP A 53 -5.00 28.85 15.24
CA ASP A 53 -5.35 28.16 16.48
C ASP A 53 -4.57 26.82 16.59
N GLU A 54 -3.61 26.80 17.52
CA GLU A 54 -2.76 25.64 17.77
C GLU A 54 -3.57 24.44 18.29
N GLU A 55 -4.62 24.64 19.06
CA GLU A 55 -5.44 23.56 19.63
C GLU A 55 -6.18 22.77 18.52
N ILE A 56 -6.49 23.43 17.41
CA ILE A 56 -7.14 22.80 16.25
C ILE A 56 -6.11 22.16 15.31
N LEU A 57 -5.00 22.85 15.08
CA LEU A 57 -4.05 22.46 14.03
C LEU A 57 -3.06 21.37 14.49
N ILE A 58 -2.60 21.40 15.75
CA ILE A 58 -1.66 20.38 16.25
C ILE A 58 -2.24 18.96 16.17
N PRO A 59 -3.48 18.67 16.61
CA PRO A 59 -4.07 17.34 16.45
C PRO A 59 -4.24 16.92 14.99
N PHE A 60 -4.52 17.88 14.10
CA PHE A 60 -4.60 17.60 12.67
C PHE A 60 -3.26 17.14 12.10
N LEU A 61 -2.20 17.90 12.36
CA LEU A 61 -0.86 17.61 11.84
C LEU A 61 -0.27 16.32 12.42
N ARG A 62 -0.50 16.06 13.71
CA ARG A 62 -0.16 14.77 14.34
C ARG A 62 -0.89 13.61 13.67
N GLY A 63 -2.18 13.79 13.35
CA GLY A 63 -2.95 12.78 12.63
C GLY A 63 -2.40 12.46 11.23
N LEU A 64 -1.73 13.42 10.57
CA LEU A 64 -1.04 13.19 9.29
C LEU A 64 0.26 12.41 9.47
N GLU A 65 0.98 12.61 10.56
CA GLU A 65 2.27 11.96 10.83
C GLU A 65 2.16 10.46 11.04
N PHE A 66 1.10 10.02 11.73
CA PHE A 66 0.80 8.61 11.96
C PHE A 66 -0.08 8.00 10.88
N GLY A 67 -0.46 8.78 9.87
CA GLY A 67 -1.27 8.37 8.76
C GLY A 67 -0.48 7.63 7.68
N ARG A 68 -1.22 7.19 6.68
CA ARG A 68 -0.67 6.70 5.43
C ARG A 68 -0.03 7.85 4.66
N ASP A 69 1.13 7.61 4.02
CA ASP A 69 1.86 8.61 3.22
C ASP A 69 2.07 9.95 3.97
N PRO A 70 2.68 9.93 5.16
CA PRO A 70 2.78 11.13 5.99
C PRO A 70 3.48 12.29 5.27
N ASP A 71 4.44 11.98 4.40
CA ASP A 71 5.21 12.96 3.66
C ASP A 71 4.34 13.72 2.64
N LYS A 72 3.52 12.97 1.87
CA LYS A 72 2.57 13.55 0.92
C LYS A 72 1.56 14.48 1.61
N PHE A 73 0.85 13.95 2.60
CA PHE A 73 -0.24 14.71 3.22
C PHE A 73 0.26 15.89 4.06
N ARG A 74 1.45 15.78 4.64
CA ARG A 74 2.10 16.91 5.30
C ARG A 74 2.49 18.00 4.30
N ALA A 75 3.11 17.65 3.18
CA ALA A 75 3.47 18.60 2.14
C ALA A 75 2.24 19.33 1.57
N LEU A 76 1.15 18.61 1.31
CA LEU A 76 -0.09 19.22 0.84
C LEU A 76 -0.76 20.10 1.91
N ALA A 77 -0.79 19.68 3.18
CA ALA A 77 -1.29 20.49 4.28
C ALA A 77 -0.49 21.78 4.45
N GLN A 78 0.82 21.71 4.26
CA GLN A 78 1.70 22.87 4.29
C GLN A 78 1.35 23.89 3.20
N LEU A 79 1.05 23.46 1.97
CA LEU A 79 0.60 24.38 0.92
C LEU A 79 -0.68 25.13 1.33
N VAL A 80 -1.60 24.43 2.04
CA VAL A 80 -2.82 25.06 2.56
C VAL A 80 -2.49 26.07 3.65
N LEU A 81 -1.67 25.69 4.62
CA LEU A 81 -1.34 26.55 5.76
C LEU A 81 -0.49 27.76 5.35
N GLU A 82 0.49 27.56 4.46
CA GLU A 82 1.28 28.66 3.89
C GLU A 82 0.37 29.68 3.21
N GLN A 83 -0.58 29.23 2.39
CA GLN A 83 -1.55 30.11 1.74
C GLN A 83 -2.45 30.82 2.74
N ALA A 84 -2.94 30.09 3.75
CA ALA A 84 -3.83 30.67 4.77
C ALA A 84 -3.12 31.77 5.59
N ILE A 85 -1.88 31.53 6.01
CA ILE A 85 -1.06 32.52 6.73
C ILE A 85 -0.81 33.74 5.84
N PHE A 86 -0.42 33.50 4.60
CA PHE A 86 -0.16 34.58 3.63
C PHE A 86 -1.41 35.45 3.42
N GLU A 87 -2.59 34.85 3.13
CA GLU A 87 -3.83 35.58 2.88
C GLU A 87 -4.27 36.41 4.09
N ARG A 88 -4.10 35.89 5.30
CA ARG A 88 -4.48 36.58 6.56
C ARG A 88 -3.55 37.76 6.89
N LYS A 89 -2.28 37.71 6.46
CA LYS A 89 -1.24 38.64 6.91
C LYS A 89 -0.67 39.54 5.80
N LYS A 90 -1.01 39.33 4.53
CA LYS A 90 -0.48 40.08 3.40
C LYS A 90 -0.76 41.59 3.46
N GLU A 91 -1.92 42.01 4.03
CA GLU A 91 -2.29 43.42 4.16
C GLU A 91 -1.55 44.08 5.32
N GLU A 92 -1.36 43.37 6.44
CA GLU A 92 -0.60 43.85 7.59
C GLU A 92 0.90 43.93 7.32
N ARG A 93 1.42 43.06 6.45
CA ARG A 93 2.87 42.92 6.15
C ARG A 93 3.14 42.88 4.63
N PRO A 94 3.17 44.01 3.94
CA PRO A 94 3.36 44.06 2.49
C PRO A 94 4.66 43.41 1.97
N ALA A 95 5.74 43.46 2.78
CA ALA A 95 7.01 42.83 2.46
C ALA A 95 6.91 41.30 2.31
N LEU A 96 5.88 40.65 2.88
CA LEU A 96 5.66 39.22 2.79
C LEU A 96 5.49 38.75 1.33
N LEU A 97 4.91 39.57 0.47
CA LEU A 97 4.73 39.25 -0.94
C LEU A 97 6.09 39.09 -1.66
N GLU A 98 7.02 39.99 -1.41
CA GLU A 98 8.34 39.91 -2.05
C GLU A 98 9.18 38.75 -1.49
N LEU A 99 9.11 38.51 -0.18
CA LEU A 99 9.74 37.33 0.43
C LEU A 99 9.20 36.02 -0.15
N ARG A 100 7.87 35.95 -0.35
CA ARG A 100 7.21 34.81 -0.97
C ARG A 100 7.65 34.58 -2.42
N LYS A 101 7.76 35.64 -3.19
CA LYS A 101 8.25 35.55 -4.58
C LYS A 101 9.69 35.09 -4.64
N GLU A 102 10.54 35.62 -3.76
CA GLU A 102 11.95 35.22 -3.70
C GLU A 102 12.10 33.75 -3.31
N TYR A 103 11.38 33.30 -2.28
CA TYR A 103 11.29 31.91 -1.91
C TYR A 103 10.85 31.04 -3.10
N ALA A 104 9.80 31.43 -3.82
CA ALA A 104 9.32 30.69 -4.98
C ALA A 104 10.36 30.60 -6.12
N ARG A 105 11.16 31.67 -6.34
CA ARG A 105 12.26 31.64 -7.34
C ARG A 105 13.34 30.63 -6.96
N VAL A 106 13.81 30.70 -5.71
CA VAL A 106 14.86 29.80 -5.21
C VAL A 106 14.37 28.34 -5.31
N HIS A 107 13.18 28.08 -4.84
CA HIS A 107 12.59 26.73 -4.82
C HIS A 107 12.41 26.14 -6.22
N LEU A 108 11.98 26.95 -7.20
CA LEU A 108 11.90 26.51 -8.61
C LEU A 108 13.26 26.16 -9.24
N THR A 109 14.36 26.77 -8.79
CA THR A 109 15.69 26.41 -9.29
C THR A 109 16.14 25.06 -8.74
N GLU A 110 15.76 24.73 -7.51
CA GLU A 110 16.02 23.43 -6.89
C GLU A 110 15.25 22.32 -7.59
N PHE A 111 13.96 22.52 -7.89
CA PHE A 111 13.16 21.55 -8.64
C PHE A 111 13.67 21.28 -10.06
N ARG A 112 14.27 22.26 -10.74
CA ARG A 112 14.86 22.07 -12.06
C ARG A 112 16.09 21.14 -12.06
N ALA A 113 16.74 20.98 -10.93
CA ALA A 113 17.87 20.07 -10.74
C ALA A 113 17.43 18.62 -10.49
N LEU A 114 16.16 18.40 -10.12
CA LEU A 114 15.59 17.06 -9.91
C LEU A 114 15.22 16.44 -11.27
N ASP A 115 15.57 15.18 -11.44
CA ASP A 115 15.30 14.41 -12.65
C ASP A 115 13.77 14.29 -12.87
N ARG A 116 13.27 14.61 -14.08
CA ARG A 116 11.83 14.61 -14.45
C ARG A 116 11.10 13.31 -14.10
N TYR A 117 11.81 12.21 -13.97
CA TYR A 117 11.28 10.89 -13.63
C TYR A 117 11.12 10.63 -12.12
N ARG A 118 11.51 11.58 -11.25
CA ARG A 118 11.42 11.46 -9.78
C ARG A 118 10.46 12.47 -9.14
N GLU A 119 9.76 13.28 -9.93
CA GLU A 119 8.81 14.25 -9.38
C GLU A 119 7.60 13.53 -8.78
N LEU A 120 7.50 13.56 -7.45
CA LEU A 120 6.34 13.05 -6.73
C LEU A 120 5.15 14.00 -6.95
N SER A 121 3.93 13.47 -6.93
CA SER A 121 2.72 14.25 -7.22
C SER A 121 2.56 15.50 -6.34
N TRP A 122 3.01 15.45 -5.09
CA TRP A 122 2.97 16.58 -4.18
C TRP A 122 4.09 17.61 -4.45
N GLU A 123 5.24 17.18 -4.96
CA GLU A 123 6.31 18.08 -5.43
C GLU A 123 5.83 18.90 -6.63
N ARG A 124 5.08 18.27 -7.55
CA ARG A 124 4.43 18.96 -8.65
C ARG A 124 3.43 20.01 -8.18
N GLN A 125 2.68 19.76 -7.10
CA GLN A 125 1.80 20.77 -6.49
C GLN A 125 2.59 21.95 -5.91
N SER A 126 3.72 21.70 -5.28
CA SER A 126 4.62 22.76 -4.80
C SER A 126 5.19 23.59 -5.96
N MET A 127 5.63 22.93 -7.03
CA MET A 127 6.11 23.60 -8.25
C MET A 127 4.99 24.43 -8.91
N LEU A 128 3.78 23.89 -9.02
CA LEU A 128 2.61 24.61 -9.55
C LEU A 128 2.34 25.87 -8.73
N ARG A 129 2.36 25.76 -7.40
CA ARG A 129 2.19 26.90 -6.48
C ARG A 129 3.27 27.96 -6.72
N CYS A 130 4.53 27.59 -6.79
CA CYS A 130 5.64 28.52 -7.04
C CYS A 130 5.48 29.23 -8.40
N ARG A 131 5.13 28.51 -9.47
CA ARG A 131 4.87 29.12 -10.78
C ARG A 131 3.70 30.10 -10.75
N ARG A 132 2.62 29.77 -10.00
CA ARG A 132 1.46 30.65 -9.84
C ARG A 132 1.83 31.93 -9.09
N ILE A 133 2.60 31.85 -8.02
CA ILE A 133 3.12 33.01 -7.28
C ILE A 133 3.94 33.93 -8.18
N LEU A 134 4.70 33.37 -9.11
CA LEU A 134 5.54 34.12 -10.05
C LEU A 134 4.83 34.54 -11.34
N GLY A 135 3.55 34.20 -11.52
CA GLY A 135 2.78 34.51 -12.73
C GLY A 135 3.27 33.79 -13.98
N MET A 136 3.91 32.61 -13.83
CA MET A 136 4.43 31.83 -14.94
C MET A 136 3.37 30.97 -15.62
N ASN A 137 3.64 30.51 -16.86
CA ASN A 137 2.73 29.64 -17.59
C ASN A 137 2.55 28.27 -16.88
N LEU A 138 1.31 27.83 -16.77
CA LEU A 138 0.89 26.59 -16.12
C LEU A 138 0.53 25.46 -17.11
N GLY A 139 0.77 25.66 -18.41
CA GLY A 139 0.34 24.72 -19.47
C GLY A 139 0.97 23.31 -19.42
N GLU A 140 1.96 23.09 -18.58
CA GLU A 140 2.58 21.76 -18.37
C GLU A 140 1.83 20.90 -17.33
N PHE A 141 0.88 21.50 -16.59
CA PHE A 141 0.14 20.80 -15.54
C PHE A 141 -1.16 20.23 -16.07
N HIS A 142 -1.47 19.02 -15.60
CA HIS A 142 -2.71 18.37 -15.97
C HIS A 142 -3.92 19.07 -15.35
N LYS A 143 -5.09 19.00 -16.02
CA LYS A 143 -6.33 19.65 -15.55
C LYS A 143 -6.64 19.37 -14.08
N LYS A 144 -6.41 18.14 -13.62
CA LYS A 144 -6.66 17.71 -12.25
C LYS A 144 -5.64 18.20 -11.22
N GLU A 145 -4.40 18.41 -11.62
CA GLU A 145 -3.42 19.08 -10.78
C GLU A 145 -3.84 20.52 -10.51
N LEU A 146 -4.42 21.17 -11.53
CA LEU A 146 -4.98 22.52 -11.40
C LEU A 146 -6.24 22.53 -10.53
N GLU A 147 -7.12 21.53 -10.66
CA GLU A 147 -8.32 21.37 -9.83
C GLU A 147 -7.93 21.12 -8.35
N LEU A 148 -6.96 20.24 -8.08
CA LEU A 148 -6.44 20.03 -6.75
C LEU A 148 -5.85 21.31 -6.15
N SER A 149 -5.02 22.04 -6.91
CA SER A 149 -4.43 23.29 -6.45
C SER A 149 -5.51 24.32 -6.10
N ALA A 150 -6.57 24.44 -6.91
CA ALA A 150 -7.68 25.33 -6.64
C ALA A 150 -8.44 24.93 -5.36
N ALA A 151 -8.71 23.64 -5.16
CA ALA A 151 -9.36 23.12 -3.96
C ALA A 151 -8.53 23.37 -2.68
N LEU A 152 -7.19 23.21 -2.76
CA LEU A 152 -6.28 23.53 -1.65
C LEU A 152 -6.27 25.03 -1.32
N GLU A 153 -6.38 25.91 -2.33
CA GLU A 153 -6.48 27.36 -2.14
C GLU A 153 -7.81 27.79 -1.54
N GLU A 154 -8.90 27.16 -1.97
CA GLU A 154 -10.23 27.39 -1.39
C GLU A 154 -10.25 26.97 0.09
N ALA A 155 -9.72 25.79 0.44
CA ALA A 155 -9.60 25.34 1.81
C ALA A 155 -8.78 26.33 2.68
N ALA A 156 -7.73 26.93 2.12
CA ALA A 156 -6.87 27.89 2.82
C ALA A 156 -7.58 29.22 3.18
N SER A 157 -8.66 29.57 2.50
CA SER A 157 -9.43 30.79 2.75
C SER A 157 -10.38 30.69 3.95
N LEU A 158 -10.57 29.48 4.50
CA LEU A 158 -11.52 29.18 5.56
C LEU A 158 -10.95 29.43 6.98
N PRO A 159 -11.80 29.59 8.02
CA PRO A 159 -11.40 29.56 9.42
C PRO A 159 -10.82 28.20 9.83
N ASP A 160 -9.94 28.14 10.85
CA ASP A 160 -9.11 26.98 11.16
C ASP A 160 -9.85 25.66 11.29
N ALA A 161 -10.98 25.61 11.98
CA ALA A 161 -11.78 24.40 12.12
C ALA A 161 -12.35 23.92 10.76
N GLN A 162 -12.81 24.85 9.92
CA GLN A 162 -13.32 24.56 8.59
C GLN A 162 -12.18 24.25 7.63
N LEU A 163 -11.05 24.95 7.72
CA LEU A 163 -9.84 24.69 6.96
C LEU A 163 -9.37 23.23 7.14
N VAL A 164 -9.30 22.77 8.39
CA VAL A 164 -8.93 21.37 8.69
C VAL A 164 -9.96 20.38 8.14
N ALA A 165 -11.25 20.67 8.28
CA ALA A 165 -12.31 19.81 7.78
C ALA A 165 -12.28 19.70 6.25
N GLU A 166 -12.14 20.84 5.57
CA GLU A 166 -12.10 20.92 4.11
C GLU A 166 -10.81 20.34 3.55
N THR A 167 -9.66 20.61 4.16
CA THR A 167 -8.39 19.97 3.77
C THR A 167 -8.49 18.44 3.83
N LYS A 168 -9.10 17.89 4.88
CA LYS A 168 -9.38 16.44 4.95
C LYS A 168 -10.36 15.97 3.89
N SER A 169 -11.33 16.80 3.51
CA SER A 169 -12.29 16.53 2.42
C SER A 169 -11.56 16.46 1.08
N VAL A 170 -10.73 17.45 0.78
CA VAL A 170 -9.86 17.49 -0.43
C VAL A 170 -8.95 16.25 -0.47
N PHE A 171 -8.30 15.89 0.65
CA PHE A 171 -7.46 14.70 0.70
C PHE A 171 -8.24 13.39 0.44
N ARG A 172 -9.49 13.31 0.87
CA ARG A 172 -10.35 12.16 0.58
C ARG A 172 -10.86 12.14 -0.85
N HIS A 173 -11.04 13.31 -1.43
CA HIS A 173 -11.53 13.45 -2.81
C HIS A 173 -10.46 13.09 -3.83
N PHE A 174 -9.24 13.62 -3.66
CA PHE A 174 -8.14 13.45 -4.62
C PHE A 174 -7.21 12.28 -4.30
N TYR A 175 -7.21 11.78 -3.05
CA TYR A 175 -6.29 10.74 -2.58
C TYR A 175 -6.97 9.71 -1.68
N PHE A 176 -6.28 8.62 -1.41
CA PHE A 176 -6.74 7.58 -0.47
C PHE A 176 -6.48 7.97 1.00
N TYR A 177 -6.86 9.18 1.38
CA TYR A 177 -6.64 9.66 2.74
C TYR A 177 -7.59 8.99 3.74
N GLN A 178 -7.00 8.43 4.80
CA GLN A 178 -7.72 7.91 5.97
C GLN A 178 -7.15 8.56 7.24
N ALA A 179 -8.02 9.19 8.02
CA ALA A 179 -7.62 9.74 9.31
C ALA A 179 -7.32 8.59 10.29
N VAL A 180 -6.09 8.50 10.76
CA VAL A 180 -5.69 7.56 11.82
C VAL A 180 -5.86 8.25 13.17
N LYS A 181 -6.48 7.56 14.14
CA LYS A 181 -6.45 8.00 15.54
C LYS A 181 -5.10 7.56 16.12
N ALA A 182 -4.29 8.51 16.57
CA ALA A 182 -3.06 8.21 17.28
C ALA A 182 -3.35 7.29 18.48
N ARG A 183 -2.56 6.23 18.67
CA ARG A 183 -2.65 5.38 19.86
C ARG A 183 -2.15 6.18 21.08
N LYS A 184 -2.84 6.08 22.21
CA LYS A 184 -2.47 6.77 23.47
C LYS A 184 -1.01 6.55 23.92
N SER A 185 -0.38 5.45 23.55
CA SER A 185 1.03 5.15 23.86
C SER A 185 2.04 5.94 23.03
N GLU A 186 1.63 6.49 21.89
CA GLU A 186 2.49 7.26 20.98
C GLU A 186 2.38 8.78 21.29
N GLU A 187 1.33 9.19 21.99
CA GLU A 187 1.12 10.58 22.41
C GLU A 187 2.22 11.09 23.36
N THR A 188 2.83 10.21 24.17
CA THR A 188 3.88 10.61 25.13
C THR A 188 5.25 10.85 24.53
N ALA A 189 5.53 10.35 23.33
CA ALA A 189 6.82 10.54 22.66
C ALA A 189 6.93 11.86 21.88
N PHE A 190 5.81 12.57 21.69
CA PHE A 190 5.71 13.69 20.75
C PHE A 190 5.34 15.04 21.39
N VAL A 191 5.58 15.19 22.66
CA VAL A 191 5.39 16.49 23.34
C VAL A 191 6.40 17.48 22.80
N GLY A 192 5.96 18.45 22.00
CA GLY A 192 6.73 19.62 21.60
C GLY A 192 7.13 19.75 20.12
N ALA A 193 6.40 19.13 19.19
CA ALA A 193 6.61 19.42 17.77
C ALA A 193 5.77 20.64 17.35
N GLY A 194 6.43 21.75 17.04
CA GLY A 194 5.76 22.95 16.56
C GLY A 194 5.08 22.75 15.21
N LEU A 195 4.11 23.62 14.99
CA LEU A 195 3.15 23.55 13.89
C LEU A 195 3.82 23.43 12.51
N LEU A 196 4.87 24.16 12.29
CA LEU A 196 5.48 24.29 10.97
C LEU A 196 6.57 23.24 10.67
N LEU A 197 7.25 22.68 11.66
CA LEU A 197 8.29 21.68 11.42
C LEU A 197 7.74 20.32 11.03
N VAL A 198 6.59 19.94 11.56
CA VAL A 198 5.86 18.78 11.06
C VAL A 198 5.58 18.98 9.56
N LEU A 199 5.40 20.23 9.15
CA LEU A 199 5.11 20.64 7.79
C LEU A 199 6.35 20.71 6.89
N MET A 200 7.47 21.22 7.38
CA MET A 200 8.57 21.69 6.52
C MET A 200 9.70 20.69 6.27
N ARG A 201 9.72 19.55 6.95
CA ARG A 201 10.78 18.55 6.84
C ARG A 201 11.00 17.98 5.41
N HIS A 202 10.04 18.15 4.51
CA HIS A 202 10.05 17.54 3.18
C HIS A 202 9.97 18.50 2.00
N LEU A 203 9.83 19.81 2.21
CA LEU A 203 9.83 20.76 1.09
C LEU A 203 11.21 21.07 0.55
N LEU A 204 12.25 20.63 1.23
CA LEU A 204 13.60 21.05 0.94
C LEU A 204 14.48 19.81 0.76
N ALA A 205 14.73 19.46 -0.48
CA ALA A 205 15.77 18.51 -0.86
C ALA A 205 17.22 19.05 -0.59
N GLY A 206 17.32 20.04 0.31
CA GLY A 206 18.59 20.62 0.78
C GLY A 206 18.84 20.27 2.25
N GLU A 207 20.10 20.13 2.65
CA GLU A 207 20.50 19.87 4.04
C GLU A 207 20.08 21.02 4.97
N PHE A 208 18.95 20.84 5.69
CA PHE A 208 18.54 21.77 6.74
C PHE A 208 18.87 21.22 8.11
N HIS A 209 19.50 22.06 8.94
CA HIS A 209 19.71 21.78 10.35
C HIS A 209 18.57 22.39 11.19
N VAL A 210 17.83 21.53 11.87
CA VAL A 210 16.77 21.94 12.79
C VAL A 210 17.26 21.78 14.22
N SER A 211 17.19 22.84 15.00
CA SER A 211 17.53 22.85 16.42
C SER A 211 16.26 22.80 17.28
N ARG A 212 16.16 21.83 18.19
CA ARG A 212 15.03 21.61 19.10
C ARG A 212 15.29 22.25 20.46
N SER A 213 14.32 22.99 20.98
CA SER A 213 14.28 23.42 22.39
C SER A 213 13.35 22.53 23.19
N ALA A 214 13.71 22.17 24.40
CA ALA A 214 13.04 21.14 25.17
C ALA A 214 12.06 21.72 26.22
N LYS A 215 10.93 20.99 26.40
CA LYS A 215 9.99 20.91 27.54
C LYS A 215 8.75 21.81 27.56
N ASN A 216 7.57 21.19 27.60
CA ASN A 216 6.80 21.00 28.84
C ASN A 216 5.56 20.10 28.67
N GLU A 217 5.18 19.49 29.81
CA GLU A 217 4.15 18.47 30.02
C GLU A 217 2.76 19.03 30.36
N ASN A 218 1.76 18.11 30.27
CA ASN A 218 0.38 18.10 30.83
C ASN A 218 -0.70 18.66 29.87
N GLY A 219 -1.77 18.01 29.61
CA GLY A 219 -2.63 17.00 30.19
C GLY A 219 -4.09 17.37 29.92
N ASP A 220 -4.91 16.37 29.78
CA ASP A 220 -6.37 16.27 29.91
C ASP A 220 -7.25 16.33 28.67
N GLY A 221 -8.03 15.23 28.55
CA GLY A 221 -9.00 14.98 27.50
C GLY A 221 -10.43 15.34 27.93
N GLU A 222 -11.29 15.56 26.95
CA GLU A 222 -12.74 15.60 27.17
C GLU A 222 -13.56 14.89 26.05
N GLU A 223 -14.69 14.33 26.48
CA GLU A 223 -15.61 13.45 25.79
C GLU A 223 -16.38 14.11 24.64
N LEU A 224 -16.53 13.40 23.53
CA LEU A 224 -17.33 13.79 22.38
C LEU A 224 -18.84 13.52 22.58
N SER A 225 -19.67 14.53 22.39
CA SER A 225 -21.08 14.57 22.71
C SER A 225 -21.99 13.72 21.79
N ARG A 226 -23.13 13.27 22.36
CA ARG A 226 -24.18 12.40 21.80
C ARG A 226 -24.82 12.86 20.48
N TRP A 227 -24.66 14.11 20.07
CA TRP A 227 -25.27 14.67 18.85
C TRP A 227 -24.59 14.22 17.55
N GLN A 228 -23.32 13.83 17.58
CA GLN A 228 -22.60 13.34 16.40
C GLN A 228 -23.03 11.94 15.97
N VAL A 229 -23.68 11.18 16.86
CA VAL A 229 -24.15 9.81 16.56
C VAL A 229 -25.46 9.84 15.75
N ALA A 230 -26.31 10.84 15.97
CA ALA A 230 -27.60 10.95 15.27
C ALA A 230 -27.44 11.37 13.80
N TRP A 231 -26.46 12.21 13.47
CA TRP A 231 -26.14 12.64 12.10
C TRP A 231 -25.53 11.53 11.24
N LYS A 232 -24.95 10.52 11.86
CA LYS A 232 -24.37 9.36 11.12
C LYS A 232 -25.40 8.47 10.46
N HIS A 233 -26.63 8.42 10.94
CA HIS A 233 -27.68 7.54 10.41
C HIS A 233 -28.43 8.13 9.20
N LEU A 234 -28.50 9.44 9.06
CA LEU A 234 -29.12 10.12 7.90
C LEU A 234 -28.21 10.15 6.65
N ARG A 235 -26.91 9.89 6.83
CA ARG A 235 -25.90 9.90 5.75
C ARG A 235 -25.69 8.55 5.05
N SER A 236 -26.40 7.48 5.40
CA SER A 236 -25.98 6.13 5.01
C SER A 236 -26.25 5.78 3.54
N GLU A 237 -27.26 6.36 2.89
CA GLU A 237 -27.59 6.01 1.50
C GLU A 237 -26.84 6.87 0.46
N THR A 238 -26.68 8.16 0.72
CA THR A 238 -25.85 9.06 -0.10
C THR A 238 -24.40 8.65 -0.08
N THR A 239 -23.87 8.22 1.07
CA THR A 239 -22.48 7.75 1.24
C THR A 239 -22.18 6.48 0.45
N GLN A 240 -23.14 5.54 0.31
CA GLN A 240 -22.90 4.30 -0.45
C GLN A 240 -22.76 4.52 -1.96
N ALA A 241 -23.56 5.42 -2.53
CA ALA A 241 -23.46 5.77 -3.94
C ALA A 241 -22.15 6.52 -4.23
N GLU A 242 -21.75 7.43 -3.34
CA GLU A 242 -20.48 8.16 -3.40
C GLU A 242 -19.27 7.22 -3.26
N ASP A 243 -19.30 6.26 -2.31
CA ASP A 243 -18.24 5.28 -2.12
C ASP A 243 -18.12 4.34 -3.32
N ARG A 244 -19.24 3.94 -3.93
CA ARG A 244 -19.24 3.14 -5.15
C ARG A 244 -18.67 3.91 -6.35
N ALA A 245 -19.06 5.18 -6.50
CA ALA A 245 -18.53 6.05 -7.54
C ALA A 245 -17.01 6.22 -7.37
N PHE A 246 -16.57 6.50 -6.15
CA PHE A 246 -15.15 6.61 -5.82
C PHE A 246 -14.35 5.35 -6.18
N VAL A 247 -14.85 4.15 -5.81
CA VAL A 247 -14.17 2.88 -6.10
C VAL A 247 -14.11 2.63 -7.60
N ARG A 248 -15.20 2.93 -8.35
CA ARG A 248 -15.23 2.84 -9.81
C ARG A 248 -14.21 3.78 -10.45
N ASP A 249 -14.17 5.02 -10.01
CA ASP A 249 -13.30 6.05 -10.61
C ASP A 249 -11.81 5.78 -10.26
N ALA A 250 -11.55 5.22 -9.07
CA ALA A 250 -10.21 4.90 -8.60
C ALA A 250 -9.62 3.61 -9.18
N PHE A 251 -10.45 2.59 -9.41
CA PHE A 251 -9.97 1.25 -9.81
C PHE A 251 -10.55 0.76 -11.14
N GLY A 252 -11.37 1.59 -11.78
CA GLY A 252 -12.04 1.27 -13.03
C GLY A 252 -13.37 0.54 -12.84
N PRO A 253 -14.09 0.29 -13.96
CA PRO A 253 -15.39 -0.36 -13.94
C PRO A 253 -15.30 -1.80 -13.42
N CYS A 254 -16.37 -2.25 -12.78
CA CYS A 254 -16.48 -3.64 -12.35
C CYS A 254 -16.58 -4.56 -13.57
N ILE A 255 -15.81 -5.66 -13.58
CA ILE A 255 -15.84 -6.66 -14.66
C ILE A 255 -17.10 -7.53 -14.63
N TYR A 256 -17.82 -7.55 -13.51
CA TYR A 256 -19.05 -8.31 -13.33
C TYR A 256 -20.28 -7.40 -13.35
N SER A 257 -21.40 -7.94 -13.81
CA SER A 257 -22.68 -7.24 -13.74
C SER A 257 -23.17 -7.10 -12.28
N ASP A 258 -24.05 -6.13 -12.02
CA ASP A 258 -24.62 -5.90 -10.69
C ASP A 258 -25.37 -7.12 -10.12
N ILE A 259 -25.91 -7.97 -10.98
CA ILE A 259 -26.60 -9.20 -10.57
C ILE A 259 -25.59 -10.20 -10.00
N VAL A 260 -24.51 -10.43 -10.72
CA VAL A 260 -23.42 -11.32 -10.29
C VAL A 260 -22.77 -10.77 -9.02
N MET A 261 -22.52 -9.47 -8.96
CA MET A 261 -21.95 -8.84 -7.76
C MET A 261 -22.80 -9.05 -6.51
N ARG A 262 -24.13 -8.91 -6.61
CA ARG A 262 -25.02 -9.17 -5.48
C ARG A 262 -25.00 -10.63 -5.03
N GLN A 263 -24.84 -11.58 -5.96
CA GLN A 263 -24.70 -13.00 -5.61
C GLN A 263 -23.40 -13.27 -4.87
N LEU A 264 -22.26 -12.74 -5.39
CA LEU A 264 -20.95 -12.88 -4.77
C LEU A 264 -20.90 -12.22 -3.38
N GLU A 265 -21.48 -11.02 -3.23
CA GLU A 265 -21.57 -10.35 -1.93
C GLU A 265 -22.42 -11.13 -0.94
N LYS A 266 -23.53 -11.73 -1.38
CA LYS A 266 -24.38 -12.58 -0.54
C LYS A 266 -23.66 -13.85 -0.08
N GLU A 267 -22.80 -14.40 -0.92
CA GLU A 267 -22.03 -15.62 -0.62
C GLU A 267 -20.81 -15.33 0.28
N TYR A 268 -20.05 -14.27 -0.02
CA TYR A 268 -18.75 -14.03 0.62
C TYR A 268 -18.79 -12.97 1.72
N CYS A 269 -19.66 -11.97 1.62
CA CYS A 269 -19.77 -10.92 2.64
C CYS A 269 -20.63 -11.36 3.83
N VAL A 270 -20.23 -12.44 4.51
CA VAL A 270 -20.91 -13.03 5.67
C VAL A 270 -20.08 -12.89 6.94
N GLY A 271 -20.63 -13.20 8.10
CA GLY A 271 -19.92 -13.15 9.38
C GLY A 271 -19.34 -11.76 9.65
N TYR A 272 -18.02 -11.66 9.86
CA TYR A 272 -17.29 -10.40 10.10
C TYR A 272 -17.38 -9.42 8.92
N HIS A 273 -17.68 -9.90 7.72
CA HIS A 273 -17.74 -9.12 6.48
C HIS A 273 -19.14 -8.65 6.07
N LYS A 274 -20.18 -8.90 6.88
CA LYS A 274 -21.58 -8.65 6.52
C LYS A 274 -21.88 -7.23 6.00
N ARG A 275 -21.06 -6.25 6.33
CA ARG A 275 -21.21 -4.86 5.86
C ARG A 275 -20.22 -4.48 4.77
N CYS A 276 -19.32 -5.37 4.40
CA CYS A 276 -18.36 -5.16 3.33
C CYS A 276 -19.02 -5.35 1.97
N ARG A 277 -18.38 -4.80 0.95
CA ARG A 277 -18.72 -4.96 -0.46
C ARG A 277 -17.54 -5.50 -1.22
N LEU A 278 -17.80 -6.03 -2.39
CA LEU A 278 -16.78 -6.51 -3.30
C LEU A 278 -16.71 -5.64 -4.56
N TRP A 279 -15.53 -5.54 -5.15
CA TRP A 279 -15.32 -4.88 -6.42
C TRP A 279 -14.23 -5.61 -7.21
N TYR A 280 -14.52 -5.95 -8.47
CA TYR A 280 -13.59 -6.63 -9.34
C TYR A 280 -13.29 -5.76 -10.54
N SER A 281 -12.02 -5.43 -10.79
CA SER A 281 -11.59 -4.59 -11.90
C SER A 281 -10.43 -5.19 -12.68
N GLY A 282 -10.18 -4.69 -13.89
CA GLY A 282 -8.99 -5.00 -14.67
C GLY A 282 -7.85 -4.02 -14.41
N SER A 283 -6.66 -4.33 -14.91
CA SER A 283 -5.52 -3.42 -14.85
C SER A 283 -5.66 -2.27 -15.84
N GLY A 284 -5.17 -1.08 -15.48
CA GLY A 284 -5.12 0.08 -16.37
C GLY A 284 -6.47 0.69 -16.73
N THR A 285 -7.54 0.39 -15.96
CA THR A 285 -8.91 0.84 -16.26
C THR A 285 -9.38 1.97 -15.34
N ALA A 286 -8.52 2.49 -14.47
CA ALA A 286 -8.85 3.62 -13.61
C ALA A 286 -9.21 4.85 -14.43
N ASP A 287 -10.29 5.52 -14.04
CA ASP A 287 -10.69 6.75 -14.67
C ASP A 287 -9.76 7.91 -14.26
N GLN A 288 -9.83 8.99 -15.00
CA GLN A 288 -8.88 10.10 -15.01
C GLN A 288 -8.50 10.73 -13.65
N ILE A 289 -9.21 10.45 -12.55
CA ILE A 289 -8.92 11.05 -11.24
C ILE A 289 -7.67 10.46 -10.58
N PHE A 290 -7.49 9.16 -10.67
CA PHE A 290 -6.36 8.46 -10.06
C PHE A 290 -5.44 7.82 -11.11
N GLY A 291 -5.80 7.91 -12.39
CA GLY A 291 -5.08 7.28 -13.50
C GLY A 291 -3.62 7.75 -13.59
N TRP A 292 -3.38 9.03 -13.37
CA TRP A 292 -2.03 9.60 -13.44
C TRP A 292 -1.11 9.10 -12.30
N GLU A 293 -1.61 8.95 -11.06
CA GLU A 293 -0.82 8.36 -9.96
C GLU A 293 -0.50 6.89 -10.23
N GLN A 294 -1.46 6.16 -10.80
CA GLN A 294 -1.28 4.76 -11.15
C GLN A 294 -0.33 4.58 -12.33
N GLU A 295 -0.41 5.46 -13.33
CA GLU A 295 0.52 5.47 -14.47
C GLU A 295 1.95 5.83 -14.03
N ASP A 296 2.11 6.84 -13.17
CA ASP A 296 3.42 7.20 -12.61
C ASP A 296 4.02 6.03 -11.83
N GLN A 297 3.21 5.37 -10.97
CA GLN A 297 3.68 4.19 -10.25
C GLN A 297 3.98 3.02 -11.21
N MET A 298 3.20 2.81 -12.25
CA MET A 298 3.47 1.80 -13.27
C MET A 298 4.80 2.06 -13.98
N MET A 299 5.08 3.31 -14.32
CA MET A 299 6.38 3.69 -14.91
C MET A 299 7.53 3.43 -13.93
N LYS A 300 7.37 3.74 -12.64
CA LYS A 300 8.36 3.43 -11.59
C LYS A 300 8.60 1.94 -11.44
N ASN A 301 7.53 1.14 -11.38
CA ASN A 301 7.62 -0.31 -11.31
C ASN A 301 8.40 -0.90 -12.50
N ARG A 302 8.08 -0.41 -13.71
CA ARG A 302 8.76 -0.82 -14.94
C ARG A 302 10.22 -0.38 -14.97
N ALA A 303 10.51 0.87 -14.59
CA ALA A 303 11.86 1.40 -14.51
C ALA A 303 12.72 0.62 -13.51
N TYR A 304 12.16 0.27 -12.34
CA TYR A 304 12.83 -0.55 -11.34
C TYR A 304 13.25 -1.92 -11.88
N TYR A 305 12.34 -2.62 -12.58
CA TYR A 305 12.66 -3.89 -13.22
C TYR A 305 13.73 -3.72 -14.31
N HIS A 306 13.64 -2.68 -15.14
CA HIS A 306 14.58 -2.44 -16.23
C HIS A 306 15.97 -2.02 -15.75
N ALA A 307 16.10 -1.37 -14.59
CA ALA A 307 17.38 -1.01 -14.02
C ALA A 307 18.29 -2.23 -13.79
N ASP A 308 17.70 -3.36 -13.36
CA ASP A 308 18.42 -4.60 -13.09
C ASP A 308 17.94 -5.76 -13.98
N ARG A 309 17.51 -5.45 -15.22
CA ARG A 309 16.89 -6.41 -16.14
C ARG A 309 17.70 -7.70 -16.29
N GLN A 310 19.01 -7.61 -16.47
CA GLN A 310 19.86 -8.79 -16.63
C GLN A 310 19.85 -9.70 -15.42
N TYR A 311 19.73 -9.15 -14.24
CA TYR A 311 19.59 -9.92 -13.00
C TYR A 311 18.24 -10.65 -12.98
N TYR A 312 17.14 -9.96 -13.25
CA TYR A 312 15.80 -10.56 -13.24
C TYR A 312 15.63 -11.64 -14.32
N GLU A 313 16.15 -11.43 -15.52
CA GLU A 313 16.09 -12.44 -16.60
C GLU A 313 16.89 -13.70 -16.23
N ARG A 314 18.03 -13.57 -15.55
CA ARG A 314 18.76 -14.73 -15.01
C ARG A 314 17.96 -15.46 -13.93
N CYS A 315 17.29 -14.73 -13.06
CA CYS A 315 16.42 -15.31 -12.04
C CYS A 315 15.24 -16.06 -12.67
N ILE A 316 14.59 -15.49 -13.68
CA ILE A 316 13.51 -16.13 -14.45
C ILE A 316 14.01 -17.44 -15.09
N ALA A 317 15.14 -17.40 -15.77
CA ALA A 317 15.74 -18.59 -16.40
C ALA A 317 16.04 -19.66 -15.36
N ARG A 318 16.58 -19.27 -14.19
CA ARG A 318 16.89 -20.20 -13.09
C ARG A 318 15.65 -20.88 -12.53
N ILE A 319 14.60 -20.09 -12.20
CA ILE A 319 13.32 -20.62 -11.71
C ILE A 319 12.73 -21.58 -12.75
N THR A 320 12.67 -21.16 -14.00
CA THR A 320 12.13 -21.96 -15.12
C THR A 320 12.87 -23.30 -15.23
N THR A 321 14.20 -23.29 -15.20
CA THR A 321 15.01 -24.52 -15.33
C THR A 321 14.79 -25.46 -14.16
N HIS A 322 14.81 -24.94 -12.90
CA HIS A 322 14.62 -25.78 -11.73
C HIS A 322 13.21 -26.40 -11.68
N LEU A 323 12.17 -25.61 -11.99
CA LEU A 323 10.81 -26.13 -12.05
C LEU A 323 10.63 -27.13 -13.18
N LYS A 324 11.20 -26.86 -14.35
CA LYS A 324 11.17 -27.79 -15.48
C LYS A 324 11.76 -29.14 -15.10
N ASN A 325 12.99 -29.14 -14.55
CA ASN A 325 13.67 -30.37 -14.14
C ASN A 325 12.85 -31.15 -13.10
N ALA A 326 12.25 -30.43 -12.12
CA ALA A 326 11.41 -31.07 -11.11
C ALA A 326 10.12 -31.66 -11.70
N LEU A 327 9.50 -30.99 -12.67
CA LEU A 327 8.33 -31.51 -13.35
C LEU A 327 8.66 -32.74 -14.20
N GLU A 328 9.82 -32.74 -14.88
CA GLU A 328 10.33 -33.89 -15.64
C GLU A 328 10.68 -35.06 -14.72
N GLU A 329 11.39 -34.82 -13.61
CA GLU A 329 11.73 -35.84 -12.60
C GLU A 329 10.47 -36.49 -11.99
N GLN A 330 9.44 -35.69 -11.74
CA GLN A 330 8.18 -36.21 -11.19
C GLN A 330 7.36 -37.04 -12.21
N GLN A 331 7.65 -36.95 -13.49
CA GLN A 331 7.03 -37.77 -14.55
C GLN A 331 7.84 -39.04 -14.85
N GLU A 332 9.02 -39.21 -14.26
CA GLU A 332 9.76 -40.46 -14.40
C GLU A 332 8.97 -41.63 -13.83
N PRO A 333 8.92 -42.77 -14.55
CA PRO A 333 8.18 -43.94 -14.09
C PRO A 333 8.80 -44.53 -12.86
N ASP A 334 8.02 -44.72 -11.80
CA ASP A 334 8.40 -45.50 -10.66
C ASP A 334 8.44 -47.00 -10.99
N VAL A 335 9.57 -47.67 -10.79
CA VAL A 335 9.69 -49.10 -10.97
C VAL A 335 9.28 -49.82 -9.69
N VAL A 336 8.07 -50.37 -9.71
CA VAL A 336 7.55 -51.12 -8.57
C VAL A 336 7.69 -52.61 -8.79
N HIS A 337 8.22 -53.35 -7.79
CA HIS A 337 8.27 -54.80 -7.82
C HIS A 337 6.89 -55.39 -7.51
N THR A 338 6.38 -56.21 -8.40
CA THR A 338 5.06 -56.79 -8.36
C THR A 338 5.13 -58.29 -8.68
N ASN A 339 3.99 -58.99 -8.56
CA ASN A 339 3.87 -60.40 -8.90
C ASN A 339 3.60 -60.64 -10.41
N SER A 340 3.51 -59.58 -11.21
CA SER A 340 3.23 -59.61 -12.66
C SER A 340 3.87 -58.43 -13.36
N GLY A 341 4.35 -58.59 -14.59
CA GLY A 341 5.02 -57.57 -15.39
C GLY A 341 6.27 -58.08 -16.08
N ARG A 342 7.27 -57.19 -16.26
CA ARG A 342 8.58 -57.56 -16.83
C ARG A 342 9.43 -58.19 -15.76
N LEU A 343 9.94 -59.44 -16.00
CA LEU A 343 10.77 -60.14 -15.02
C LEU A 343 12.06 -59.36 -14.75
N ASP A 344 12.32 -59.10 -13.46
CA ASP A 344 13.62 -58.58 -13.00
C ASP A 344 14.56 -59.77 -12.72
N ALA A 345 15.44 -60.03 -13.70
CA ALA A 345 16.41 -61.15 -13.59
C ALA A 345 17.28 -61.05 -12.32
N ARG A 346 17.51 -59.86 -11.76
CA ARG A 346 18.29 -59.63 -10.56
C ARG A 346 17.50 -59.97 -9.28
N ALA A 347 16.17 -59.98 -9.35
CA ALA A 347 15.31 -60.27 -8.20
C ALA A 347 14.85 -61.74 -8.13
N VAL A 348 15.06 -62.55 -9.18
CA VAL A 348 14.57 -63.95 -9.30
C VAL A 348 15.04 -64.82 -8.12
N TYR A 349 16.23 -64.60 -7.56
CA TYR A 349 16.72 -65.35 -6.40
C TYR A 349 15.80 -65.20 -5.16
N ARG A 350 15.03 -64.14 -5.06
CA ARG A 350 14.10 -63.90 -3.93
C ARG A 350 12.98 -64.93 -3.86
N ILE A 351 12.58 -65.51 -4.99
CA ILE A 351 11.59 -66.58 -5.02
C ILE A 351 12.04 -67.79 -4.20
N ARG A 352 13.31 -68.14 -4.36
CA ARG A 352 13.86 -69.34 -3.71
C ARG A 352 14.42 -69.05 -2.32
N ALA A 353 15.00 -67.88 -2.10
CA ALA A 353 15.64 -67.50 -0.85
C ALA A 353 14.69 -66.87 0.19
N MET A 354 13.64 -66.17 -0.28
CA MET A 354 12.77 -65.36 0.60
C MET A 354 11.30 -65.70 0.42
N HIS A 355 10.94 -66.65 -0.48
CA HIS A 355 9.54 -66.90 -0.88
C HIS A 355 8.77 -65.68 -1.33
N ASP A 356 9.46 -64.67 -1.87
CA ASP A 356 8.88 -63.44 -2.38
C ASP A 356 8.59 -63.59 -3.87
N LEU A 357 7.31 -63.47 -4.25
CA LEU A 357 6.84 -63.57 -5.64
C LEU A 357 6.91 -62.23 -6.39
N ASN A 358 7.26 -61.11 -5.72
CA ASN A 358 7.36 -59.79 -6.33
C ASN A 358 8.71 -59.60 -7.04
N VAL A 359 8.92 -60.39 -8.06
CA VAL A 359 10.16 -60.40 -8.86
C VAL A 359 9.96 -59.81 -10.24
N PHE A 360 8.79 -59.27 -10.52
CA PHE A 360 8.49 -58.57 -11.75
C PHE A 360 8.50 -57.06 -11.50
N CYS A 361 9.00 -56.30 -12.45
CA CYS A 361 8.97 -54.88 -12.46
C CYS A 361 7.83 -54.38 -13.31
N ARG A 362 7.09 -53.40 -12.81
CA ARG A 362 6.11 -52.65 -13.54
C ARG A 362 6.44 -51.17 -13.43
N GLU A 363 6.56 -50.52 -14.57
CA GLU A 363 6.71 -49.08 -14.63
C GLU A 363 5.34 -48.44 -14.44
N ILE A 364 5.18 -47.64 -13.39
CA ILE A 364 3.96 -46.90 -13.11
C ILE A 364 4.30 -45.41 -13.31
N VAL A 365 3.69 -44.81 -14.31
CA VAL A 365 3.78 -43.35 -14.53
C VAL A 365 2.62 -42.72 -13.77
N TYR A 366 2.92 -41.88 -12.82
CA TYR A 366 1.94 -41.04 -12.15
C TYR A 366 1.91 -39.68 -12.85
N PRO A 367 0.92 -39.41 -13.71
CA PRO A 367 0.85 -38.10 -14.35
C PRO A 367 0.62 -37.05 -13.27
N LEU A 368 1.41 -35.98 -13.31
CA LEU A 368 1.10 -34.80 -12.50
C LEU A 368 -0.29 -34.29 -12.88
N PRO A 369 -1.14 -34.00 -11.90
CA PRO A 369 -2.41 -33.37 -12.22
C PRO A 369 -2.17 -31.98 -12.81
N ASP A 370 -2.95 -31.62 -13.80
CA ASP A 370 -2.96 -30.25 -14.32
C ASP A 370 -3.26 -29.27 -13.17
N PHE A 371 -2.46 -28.24 -13.07
CA PHE A 371 -2.62 -27.23 -12.04
C PHE A 371 -2.50 -25.80 -12.57
N THR A 372 -3.11 -24.89 -11.85
CA THR A 372 -3.01 -23.44 -12.07
C THR A 372 -2.41 -22.75 -10.86
N VAL A 373 -1.79 -21.61 -11.10
CA VAL A 373 -1.22 -20.78 -10.04
C VAL A 373 -1.93 -19.43 -9.97
N ASP A 374 -2.43 -19.10 -8.80
CA ASP A 374 -3.05 -17.81 -8.49
C ASP A 374 -2.09 -17.02 -7.60
N LEU A 375 -1.46 -16.01 -8.16
CA LEU A 375 -0.58 -15.10 -7.44
C LEU A 375 -1.41 -13.93 -6.91
N VAL A 376 -1.56 -13.85 -5.59
CA VAL A 376 -2.37 -12.84 -4.90
C VAL A 376 -1.46 -11.86 -4.21
N LEU A 377 -1.55 -10.59 -4.57
CA LEU A 377 -0.69 -9.53 -4.09
C LEU A 377 -1.45 -8.66 -3.10
N ASP A 378 -0.94 -8.57 -1.88
CA ASP A 378 -1.39 -7.57 -0.93
C ASP A 378 -0.98 -6.18 -1.44
N ALA A 379 -1.98 -5.34 -1.73
CA ALA A 379 -1.79 -3.98 -2.21
C ALA A 379 -2.26 -2.94 -1.18
N SER A 380 -2.15 -3.27 0.10
CA SER A 380 -2.40 -2.34 1.19
C SER A 380 -1.31 -1.27 1.31
N SER A 381 -1.62 -0.23 2.03
CA SER A 381 -0.74 0.94 2.21
C SER A 381 0.55 0.63 2.96
N SER A 382 0.56 -0.42 3.79
CA SER A 382 1.78 -0.88 4.48
C SER A 382 2.89 -1.25 3.49
N ARG A 383 2.51 -1.60 2.24
CA ARG A 383 3.42 -2.01 1.17
C ARG A 383 3.89 -0.86 0.27
N TYR A 384 3.54 0.38 0.59
CA TYR A 384 3.83 1.56 -0.23
C TYR A 384 5.31 1.71 -0.61
N ARG A 385 6.23 1.47 0.33
CA ARG A 385 7.68 1.60 0.10
C ARG A 385 8.30 0.44 -0.71
N GLU A 386 7.55 -0.61 -0.95
CA GLU A 386 8.03 -1.86 -1.55
C GLU A 386 7.35 -2.18 -2.88
N GLN A 387 6.54 -1.24 -3.40
CA GLN A 387 5.70 -1.45 -4.59
C GLN A 387 6.48 -1.95 -5.79
N GLU A 388 7.59 -1.29 -6.09
CA GLU A 388 8.45 -1.62 -7.23
C GLU A 388 9.03 -3.03 -7.10
N GLY A 389 9.50 -3.36 -5.90
CA GLY A 389 10.04 -4.68 -5.59
C GLY A 389 9.00 -5.79 -5.70
N ILE A 390 7.78 -5.57 -5.19
CA ILE A 390 6.66 -6.53 -5.26
C ILE A 390 6.23 -6.75 -6.71
N ALA A 391 6.09 -5.66 -7.48
CA ALA A 391 5.74 -5.74 -8.90
C ALA A 391 6.77 -6.54 -9.71
N ALA A 392 8.08 -6.28 -9.50
CA ALA A 392 9.16 -6.99 -10.14
C ALA A 392 9.19 -8.49 -9.76
N GLN A 393 8.95 -8.82 -8.50
CA GLN A 393 8.87 -10.20 -8.01
C GLN A 393 7.68 -10.96 -8.61
N ALA A 394 6.50 -10.34 -8.58
CA ALA A 394 5.30 -10.92 -9.17
C ALA A 394 5.48 -11.17 -10.67
N TYR A 395 6.06 -10.20 -11.39
CA TYR A 395 6.39 -10.33 -12.81
C TYR A 395 7.36 -11.50 -13.06
N MET A 396 8.43 -11.60 -12.27
CA MET A 396 9.43 -12.66 -12.39
C MET A 396 8.81 -14.05 -12.16
N ILE A 397 7.99 -14.24 -11.12
CA ILE A 397 7.31 -15.51 -10.84
C ILE A 397 6.34 -15.84 -11.97
N ALA A 398 5.50 -14.89 -12.39
CA ALA A 398 4.54 -15.11 -13.44
C ALA A 398 5.21 -15.48 -14.79
N ARG A 399 6.27 -14.77 -15.19
CA ARG A 399 7.04 -15.09 -16.41
C ARG A 399 7.69 -16.46 -16.36
N SER A 400 8.21 -16.87 -15.20
CA SER A 400 8.81 -18.21 -15.04
C SER A 400 7.77 -19.31 -15.26
N LEU A 401 6.55 -19.15 -14.71
CA LEU A 401 5.45 -20.09 -14.87
C LEU A 401 4.92 -20.09 -16.32
N MET A 402 4.78 -18.92 -16.94
CA MET A 402 4.38 -18.79 -18.36
C MET A 402 5.36 -19.48 -19.29
N ASN A 403 6.67 -19.40 -19.04
CA ASN A 403 7.69 -20.09 -19.84
C ASN A 403 7.53 -21.63 -19.78
N LEU A 404 6.89 -22.15 -18.74
CA LEU A 404 6.55 -23.56 -18.56
C LEU A 404 5.13 -23.90 -19.04
N GLN A 405 4.43 -22.94 -19.64
CA GLN A 405 3.03 -23.08 -20.08
C GLN A 405 2.05 -23.40 -18.92
N ILE A 406 2.43 -23.07 -17.68
CA ILE A 406 1.56 -23.21 -16.51
C ILE A 406 0.62 -21.99 -16.48
N PRO A 407 -0.71 -22.21 -16.47
CA PRO A 407 -1.65 -21.10 -16.39
C PRO A 407 -1.49 -20.34 -15.06
N VAL A 408 -1.20 -19.05 -15.16
CA VAL A 408 -0.99 -18.18 -14.00
C VAL A 408 -1.86 -16.93 -14.08
N GLN A 409 -2.59 -16.68 -13.00
CA GLN A 409 -3.33 -15.44 -12.81
C GLN A 409 -2.65 -14.58 -11.74
N VAL A 410 -2.64 -13.27 -11.93
CA VAL A 410 -2.10 -12.32 -10.95
C VAL A 410 -3.19 -11.32 -10.57
N VAL A 411 -3.49 -11.25 -9.29
CA VAL A 411 -4.53 -10.40 -8.72
C VAL A 411 -3.97 -9.60 -7.55
N SER A 412 -4.14 -8.30 -7.53
CA SER A 412 -3.89 -7.49 -6.35
C SER A 412 -5.19 -7.23 -5.60
N PHE A 413 -5.12 -7.17 -4.26
CA PHE A 413 -6.30 -6.84 -3.45
C PHE A 413 -6.01 -5.75 -2.43
N ARG A 414 -7.05 -5.02 -2.07
CA ARG A 414 -7.03 -3.95 -1.05
C ARG A 414 -8.42 -3.66 -0.53
N SER A 415 -8.51 -3.01 0.62
CA SER A 415 -9.79 -2.58 1.20
C SER A 415 -9.86 -1.06 1.27
N VAL A 416 -10.89 -0.47 0.66
CA VAL A 416 -11.10 0.97 0.59
C VAL A 416 -12.58 1.28 0.81
N ARG A 417 -12.90 2.15 1.78
CA ARG A 417 -14.27 2.59 2.08
C ARG A 417 -15.29 1.45 2.24
N GLY A 418 -14.86 0.33 2.82
CA GLY A 418 -15.71 -0.84 3.02
C GLY A 418 -15.84 -1.76 1.80
N TYR A 419 -15.21 -1.43 0.68
CA TYR A 419 -15.06 -2.31 -0.49
C TYR A 419 -13.74 -3.08 -0.40
N THR A 420 -13.79 -4.40 -0.57
CA THR A 420 -12.60 -5.18 -0.89
C THR A 420 -12.49 -5.25 -2.41
N VAL A 421 -11.49 -4.56 -2.94
CA VAL A 421 -11.22 -4.42 -4.37
C VAL A 421 -10.21 -5.46 -4.79
N LEU A 422 -10.58 -6.27 -5.79
CA LEU A 422 -9.70 -7.21 -6.46
C LEU A 422 -9.42 -6.69 -7.87
N GLN A 423 -8.16 -6.40 -8.14
CA GLN A 423 -7.73 -5.92 -9.45
C GLN A 423 -6.95 -7.02 -10.16
N ARG A 424 -7.49 -7.52 -11.28
CA ARG A 424 -6.84 -8.52 -12.10
C ARG A 424 -5.75 -7.85 -12.95
N LEU A 425 -4.50 -8.10 -12.59
CA LEU A 425 -3.33 -7.56 -13.28
C LEU A 425 -2.95 -8.42 -14.50
N LYS A 426 -3.20 -9.75 -14.41
CA LYS A 426 -3.03 -10.72 -15.49
C LYS A 426 -4.04 -11.86 -15.35
N GLY A 427 -4.69 -12.26 -16.41
CA GLY A 427 -5.52 -13.46 -16.48
C GLY A 427 -4.71 -14.72 -16.76
N TYR A 428 -5.37 -15.89 -16.77
CA TYR A 428 -4.70 -17.17 -17.01
C TYR A 428 -4.20 -17.33 -18.45
N GLU A 429 -4.79 -16.64 -19.41
CA GLU A 429 -4.47 -16.82 -20.81
C GLU A 429 -3.02 -16.46 -21.12
N ALA A 430 -2.33 -17.35 -21.83
CA ALA A 430 -0.93 -17.17 -22.22
C ALA A 430 -0.74 -15.97 -23.17
N ALA A 431 -1.77 -15.62 -23.94
CA ALA A 431 -1.78 -14.47 -24.83
C ALA A 431 -1.78 -13.12 -24.08
N GLU A 432 -2.24 -13.09 -22.81
CA GLU A 432 -2.15 -11.90 -22.00
C GLU A 432 -0.70 -11.62 -21.57
N ASN A 433 -0.22 -10.45 -21.94
CA ASN A 433 1.10 -10.01 -21.59
C ASN A 433 1.24 -9.82 -20.06
N ALA A 434 2.32 -10.32 -19.48
CA ALA A 434 2.64 -10.13 -18.06
C ALA A 434 2.90 -8.65 -17.67
N GLU A 435 3.05 -7.76 -18.66
CA GLU A 435 3.27 -6.31 -18.45
C GLU A 435 2.15 -5.65 -17.61
N GLY A 436 0.92 -6.19 -17.63
CA GLY A 436 -0.17 -5.73 -16.78
C GLY A 436 0.15 -5.79 -15.27
N ILE A 437 1.12 -6.62 -14.86
CA ILE A 437 1.56 -6.74 -13.47
C ILE A 437 2.21 -5.44 -12.97
N PHE A 438 2.85 -4.66 -13.85
CA PHE A 438 3.44 -3.38 -13.49
C PHE A 438 2.39 -2.30 -13.10
N HIS A 439 1.10 -2.52 -13.38
CA HIS A 439 0.02 -1.69 -12.83
C HIS A 439 -0.26 -1.97 -11.34
N TYR A 440 0.56 -2.78 -10.67
CA TYR A 440 0.47 -2.93 -9.23
C TYR A 440 0.66 -1.59 -8.52
N TYR A 441 -0.32 -1.23 -7.69
CA TYR A 441 -0.38 0.03 -6.97
C TYR A 441 -0.99 -0.18 -5.59
N THR A 442 -0.38 0.35 -4.54
CA THR A 442 -0.86 0.18 -3.18
C THR A 442 -1.86 1.25 -2.76
N ALA A 443 -2.94 0.82 -2.14
CA ALA A 443 -4.00 1.71 -1.67
C ALA A 443 -4.83 1.08 -0.53
N GLY A 444 -5.33 1.89 0.40
CA GLY A 444 -6.24 1.44 1.44
C GLY A 444 -5.62 0.48 2.45
N ASN A 445 -6.43 -0.39 3.00
CA ASN A 445 -6.08 -1.40 4.00
C ASN A 445 -6.12 -2.81 3.39
N ASN A 446 -5.95 -3.85 4.21
CA ASN A 446 -6.07 -5.23 3.78
C ASN A 446 -7.04 -6.02 4.66
N ARG A 447 -8.02 -6.66 4.02
CA ARG A 447 -8.95 -7.61 4.64
C ARG A 447 -8.73 -8.98 4.02
N ASP A 448 -7.63 -9.63 4.44
CA ASP A 448 -7.10 -10.86 3.83
C ASP A 448 -8.14 -11.98 3.83
N GLY A 449 -8.89 -12.15 4.93
CA GLY A 449 -9.91 -13.19 5.04
C GLY A 449 -10.99 -13.07 3.94
N LEU A 450 -11.49 -11.86 3.68
CA LEU A 450 -12.45 -11.63 2.59
C LEU A 450 -11.79 -11.72 1.21
N ALA A 451 -10.55 -11.25 1.08
CA ALA A 451 -9.80 -11.31 -0.18
C ALA A 451 -9.59 -12.76 -0.64
N PHE A 452 -9.21 -13.69 0.25
CA PHE A 452 -9.07 -15.12 -0.07
C PHE A 452 -10.39 -15.73 -0.56
N GLN A 453 -11.50 -15.37 0.07
CA GLN A 453 -12.81 -15.86 -0.37
C GLN A 453 -13.20 -15.25 -1.72
N ALA A 454 -12.94 -13.96 -1.93
CA ALA A 454 -13.28 -13.26 -3.15
C ALA A 454 -12.42 -13.67 -4.36
N VAL A 455 -11.14 -13.98 -4.16
CA VAL A 455 -10.28 -14.54 -5.23
C VAL A 455 -10.84 -15.86 -5.76
N ARG A 456 -11.49 -16.66 -4.91
CA ARG A 456 -12.15 -17.91 -5.33
C ARG A 456 -13.19 -17.68 -6.45
N ALA A 457 -13.93 -16.57 -6.42
CA ALA A 457 -14.87 -16.25 -7.50
C ALA A 457 -14.18 -16.08 -8.86
N LEU A 458 -13.00 -15.47 -8.90
CA LEU A 458 -12.20 -15.36 -10.12
C LEU A 458 -11.71 -16.72 -10.61
N MET A 459 -11.37 -17.61 -9.69
CA MET A 459 -10.94 -18.97 -10.01
C MET A 459 -12.08 -19.80 -10.60
N GLU A 460 -13.26 -19.80 -9.95
CA GLU A 460 -14.42 -20.61 -10.34
C GLU A 460 -15.00 -20.19 -11.70
N GLN A 461 -14.77 -18.97 -12.16
CA GLN A 461 -15.25 -18.47 -13.45
C GLN A 461 -14.19 -18.54 -14.57
N SER A 462 -13.07 -19.19 -14.34
CA SER A 462 -11.91 -19.14 -15.23
C SER A 462 -11.86 -20.22 -16.30
N GLY A 463 -12.76 -21.20 -16.29
CA GLY A 463 -12.69 -22.37 -17.20
C GLY A 463 -11.67 -23.45 -16.81
N TYR A 464 -10.90 -23.22 -15.74
CA TYR A 464 -9.89 -24.17 -15.22
C TYR A 464 -10.39 -24.93 -13.97
N GLU A 465 -11.68 -25.17 -13.84
CA GLU A 465 -12.32 -25.71 -12.63
C GLU A 465 -11.85 -27.11 -12.25
N ARG A 466 -11.42 -27.91 -13.22
CA ARG A 466 -10.97 -29.30 -13.03
C ARG A 466 -9.51 -29.41 -12.60
N GLN A 467 -8.76 -28.34 -12.71
CA GLN A 467 -7.33 -28.33 -12.37
C GLN A 467 -7.10 -28.11 -10.87
N LYS A 468 -6.01 -28.63 -10.34
CA LYS A 468 -5.59 -28.33 -8.98
C LYS A 468 -5.16 -26.88 -8.87
N ARG A 469 -5.47 -26.23 -7.76
CA ARG A 469 -5.22 -24.81 -7.55
C ARG A 469 -4.11 -24.57 -6.54
N ILE A 470 -3.15 -23.75 -6.91
CA ILE A 470 -2.08 -23.26 -6.04
C ILE A 470 -2.26 -21.76 -5.85
N VAL A 471 -2.49 -21.32 -4.63
CA VAL A 471 -2.63 -19.91 -4.26
C VAL A 471 -1.36 -19.46 -3.56
N LEU A 472 -0.64 -18.54 -4.17
CA LEU A 472 0.57 -17.92 -3.62
C LEU A 472 0.26 -16.49 -3.21
N MET A 473 0.32 -16.21 -1.91
CA MET A 473 0.06 -14.88 -1.36
C MET A 473 1.37 -14.13 -1.13
N LEU A 474 1.52 -12.94 -1.70
CA LEU A 474 2.58 -12.00 -1.33
C LEU A 474 2.01 -11.03 -0.31
N THR A 475 2.47 -11.08 0.95
CA THR A 475 1.88 -10.34 2.08
C THR A 475 2.90 -10.00 3.15
N ASP A 476 2.57 -9.02 4.01
CA ASP A 476 3.26 -8.74 5.27
C ASP A 476 2.63 -9.47 6.47
N ALA A 477 1.57 -10.25 6.24
CA ALA A 477 0.80 -10.99 7.25
C ALA A 477 0.28 -10.12 8.41
N MET A 478 -0.07 -8.87 8.11
CA MET A 478 -0.61 -7.88 9.04
C MET A 478 -2.01 -7.41 8.58
N PRO A 479 -3.00 -8.32 8.51
CA PRO A 479 -4.33 -7.94 8.06
C PRO A 479 -4.96 -6.91 9.01
N SER A 480 -5.43 -5.79 8.44
CA SER A 480 -6.14 -4.75 9.17
C SER A 480 -7.04 -3.93 8.25
N ASP A 481 -8.20 -3.51 8.76
CA ASP A 481 -9.11 -2.66 8.00
C ASP A 481 -9.74 -1.60 8.92
N ALA A 482 -9.74 -0.35 8.49
CA ALA A 482 -10.43 0.74 9.18
C ALA A 482 -11.95 0.56 9.18
N TYR A 483 -12.50 -0.25 8.26
CA TYR A 483 -13.91 -0.58 8.23
C TYR A 483 -14.20 -1.70 9.24
N LYS A 484 -15.07 -1.40 10.21
CA LYS A 484 -15.30 -2.28 11.36
C LYS A 484 -15.90 -3.64 10.99
N ALA A 485 -15.45 -4.70 11.69
CA ALA A 485 -16.01 -6.02 11.58
C ALA A 485 -17.42 -6.09 12.23
N PHE A 486 -18.31 -6.86 11.61
CA PHE A 486 -19.62 -7.17 12.19
C PHE A 486 -19.49 -8.38 13.13
N VAL A 487 -19.96 -8.27 14.38
CA VAL A 487 -19.94 -9.38 15.34
C VAL A 487 -21.37 -9.96 15.46
N PRO A 488 -21.60 -11.21 15.06
CA PRO A 488 -22.89 -11.86 15.19
C PRO A 488 -23.35 -11.96 16.66
N GLY A 489 -24.62 -11.75 16.94
CA GLY A 489 -25.23 -12.00 18.26
C GLY A 489 -25.24 -10.81 19.23
N ARG A 490 -24.69 -9.65 18.88
CA ARG A 490 -24.80 -8.42 19.67
C ARG A 490 -25.44 -7.30 18.83
N LEU A 491 -26.52 -6.73 19.29
CA LEU A 491 -27.34 -5.76 18.55
C LEU A 491 -26.61 -4.48 18.08
N ARG A 492 -25.41 -4.18 18.56
CA ARG A 492 -24.60 -2.99 18.20
C ARG A 492 -23.08 -3.19 18.32
N SER A 493 -22.54 -4.41 18.30
CA SER A 493 -21.09 -4.56 18.44
C SER A 493 -20.41 -4.61 17.07
N SER A 494 -19.81 -3.51 16.70
CA SER A 494 -18.73 -3.49 15.71
C SER A 494 -17.41 -3.49 16.44
N ARG A 495 -16.48 -4.38 16.08
CA ARG A 495 -15.08 -4.36 16.53
C ARG A 495 -14.18 -3.85 15.43
N ASP A 496 -13.04 -3.33 15.80
CA ASP A 496 -12.00 -3.01 14.84
C ASP A 496 -11.52 -4.33 14.20
N TYR A 497 -11.29 -4.30 12.89
CA TYR A 497 -10.79 -5.47 12.15
C TYR A 497 -9.28 -5.38 12.11
N ASP A 498 -8.64 -5.79 13.18
CA ASP A 498 -7.19 -5.72 13.38
C ASP A 498 -6.68 -6.87 14.22
N GLU A 499 -5.34 -6.94 14.35
CA GLU A 499 -4.63 -7.87 15.24
C GLU A 499 -5.20 -9.31 15.24
N ALA A 500 -5.60 -9.78 16.43
CA ALA A 500 -6.02 -11.17 16.64
C ALA A 500 -7.26 -11.56 15.82
N LEU A 501 -8.25 -10.65 15.71
CA LEU A 501 -9.50 -10.94 15.01
C LEU A 501 -9.26 -11.08 13.50
N ALA A 502 -8.47 -10.18 12.91
CA ALA A 502 -8.15 -10.22 11.49
C ALA A 502 -7.30 -11.45 11.12
N VAL A 503 -6.36 -11.83 12.00
CA VAL A 503 -5.54 -13.05 11.83
C VAL A 503 -6.42 -14.30 11.94
N GLU A 504 -7.34 -14.38 12.91
CA GLU A 504 -8.26 -15.51 13.08
C GLU A 504 -9.16 -15.70 11.86
N ASP A 505 -9.72 -14.60 11.35
CA ASP A 505 -10.54 -14.58 10.15
C ASP A 505 -9.75 -15.05 8.91
N THR A 506 -8.52 -14.57 8.75
CA THR A 506 -7.63 -15.01 7.67
C THR A 506 -7.28 -16.50 7.78
N CYS A 507 -7.03 -16.99 9.00
CA CYS A 507 -6.82 -18.42 9.25
C CYS A 507 -8.03 -19.25 8.83
N ALA A 508 -9.24 -18.80 9.15
CA ALA A 508 -10.48 -19.49 8.78
C ALA A 508 -10.65 -19.54 7.25
N ALA A 509 -10.36 -18.43 6.56
CA ALA A 509 -10.42 -18.36 5.10
C ALA A 509 -9.42 -19.32 4.43
N VAL A 510 -8.17 -19.33 4.88
CA VAL A 510 -7.12 -20.24 4.36
C VAL A 510 -7.50 -21.70 4.59
N ARG A 511 -8.03 -22.05 5.79
CA ARG A 511 -8.52 -23.42 6.07
C ARG A 511 -9.65 -23.81 5.12
N SER A 512 -10.59 -22.89 4.87
CA SER A 512 -11.71 -23.13 3.95
C SER A 512 -11.23 -23.43 2.52
N LEU A 513 -10.22 -22.71 2.03
CA LEU A 513 -9.63 -22.97 0.71
C LEU A 513 -8.92 -24.34 0.67
N ARG A 514 -8.14 -24.68 1.71
CA ARG A 514 -7.47 -25.98 1.83
C ARG A 514 -8.45 -27.14 1.90
N GLN A 515 -9.58 -27.00 2.61
CA GLN A 515 -10.65 -28.01 2.67
C GLN A 515 -11.29 -28.25 1.30
N LYS A 516 -11.27 -27.25 0.42
CA LYS A 516 -11.71 -27.37 -0.99
C LYS A 516 -10.63 -27.93 -1.93
N GLY A 517 -9.52 -28.42 -1.40
CA GLY A 517 -8.44 -29.03 -2.15
C GLY A 517 -7.43 -28.03 -2.77
N MET A 518 -7.52 -26.74 -2.43
CA MET A 518 -6.55 -25.74 -2.89
C MET A 518 -5.30 -25.78 -2.02
N ARG A 519 -4.13 -25.58 -2.62
CA ARG A 519 -2.86 -25.39 -1.90
C ARG A 519 -2.62 -23.90 -1.70
N VAL A 520 -2.53 -23.48 -0.43
CA VAL A 520 -2.33 -22.07 -0.08
C VAL A 520 -0.98 -21.91 0.61
N ALA A 521 -0.13 -21.06 0.05
CA ALA A 521 1.18 -20.73 0.60
C ALA A 521 1.44 -19.22 0.54
N ALA A 522 2.41 -18.75 1.35
CA ALA A 522 2.77 -17.35 1.39
C ALA A 522 4.24 -17.10 1.08
N ILE A 523 4.49 -16.00 0.39
CA ILE A 523 5.79 -15.38 0.24
C ILE A 523 5.75 -14.11 1.09
N PHE A 524 6.54 -14.12 2.16
CA PHE A 524 6.53 -13.07 3.16
C PHE A 524 7.73 -12.15 3.02
N TRP A 525 7.44 -10.87 2.94
CA TRP A 525 8.42 -9.83 3.00
C TRP A 525 8.17 -8.95 4.22
N GLY A 526 9.00 -9.07 5.26
CA GLY A 526 8.80 -8.30 6.47
C GLY A 526 9.72 -8.66 7.64
N GLY A 527 9.53 -7.95 8.74
CA GLY A 527 10.29 -8.09 9.97
C GLY A 527 9.94 -9.34 10.81
N ASN A 528 10.60 -9.52 11.95
CA ASN A 528 10.37 -10.67 12.84
C ASN A 528 8.98 -10.66 13.51
N TYR A 529 8.36 -9.49 13.61
CA TYR A 529 7.10 -9.26 14.35
C TYR A 529 5.88 -10.01 13.78
N ALA A 530 5.86 -10.32 12.48
CA ALA A 530 4.72 -10.97 11.84
C ALA A 530 4.89 -12.50 11.65
N VAL A 531 6.01 -13.08 12.08
CA VAL A 531 6.28 -14.54 11.90
C VAL A 531 5.27 -15.40 12.64
N ASP A 532 4.79 -14.98 13.81
CA ASP A 532 3.78 -15.73 14.56
C ASP A 532 2.42 -15.72 13.84
N ASN A 533 2.05 -14.61 13.21
CA ASN A 533 0.86 -14.53 12.37
C ASN A 533 0.97 -15.46 11.15
N LEU A 534 2.14 -15.47 10.49
CA LEU A 534 2.39 -16.37 9.36
C LEU A 534 2.20 -17.84 9.73
N ARG A 535 2.80 -18.27 10.85
CA ARG A 535 2.64 -19.65 11.34
C ARG A 535 1.19 -19.98 11.66
N LYS A 536 0.46 -19.05 12.26
CA LYS A 536 -0.95 -19.25 12.56
C LYS A 536 -1.80 -19.39 11.29
N ILE A 537 -1.54 -18.55 10.27
CA ILE A 537 -2.31 -18.48 9.02
C ILE A 537 -1.92 -19.62 8.07
N TYR A 538 -0.63 -19.80 7.81
CA TYR A 538 -0.14 -20.69 6.74
C TYR A 538 0.48 -22.00 7.24
N GLY A 539 0.72 -22.13 8.55
CA GLY A 539 1.48 -23.26 9.11
C GLY A 539 2.93 -23.21 8.64
N ASP A 540 3.41 -24.29 8.03
CA ASP A 540 4.75 -24.35 7.44
C ASP A 540 4.78 -23.97 5.95
N SER A 541 3.61 -23.70 5.34
CA SER A 541 3.49 -23.39 3.91
C SER A 541 3.80 -21.92 3.62
N PHE A 542 4.95 -21.42 4.08
CA PHE A 542 5.43 -20.08 3.72
C PHE A 542 6.95 -20.06 3.58
N VAL A 543 7.43 -19.05 2.86
CA VAL A 543 8.85 -18.70 2.79
C VAL A 543 9.03 -17.23 3.15
N ARG A 544 10.12 -16.95 3.85
CA ARG A 544 10.46 -15.59 4.25
C ARG A 544 11.62 -15.08 3.43
N ILE A 545 11.47 -13.85 2.92
CA ILE A 545 12.47 -13.17 2.12
C ILE A 545 12.89 -11.89 2.85
N ARG A 546 14.17 -11.66 2.98
CA ARG A 546 14.76 -10.43 3.54
C ARG A 546 15.43 -9.59 2.46
N MET A 547 15.91 -10.23 1.40
CA MET A 547 16.58 -9.60 0.26
C MET A 547 16.08 -10.22 -1.03
N ILE A 548 16.00 -9.44 -2.08
CA ILE A 548 15.56 -9.88 -3.42
C ILE A 548 16.38 -11.07 -3.93
N SER A 549 17.68 -11.13 -3.59
CA SER A 549 18.55 -12.26 -3.97
C SER A 549 18.09 -13.61 -3.42
N GLN A 550 17.38 -13.65 -2.30
CA GLN A 550 16.85 -14.86 -1.68
C GLN A 550 15.54 -15.34 -2.34
N LEU A 551 14.85 -14.46 -3.07
CA LEU A 551 13.53 -14.75 -3.63
C LEU A 551 13.56 -15.95 -4.57
N THR A 552 14.55 -16.04 -5.44
CA THR A 552 14.65 -17.12 -6.45
C THR A 552 14.68 -18.49 -5.77
N ASP A 553 15.56 -18.70 -4.81
CA ASP A 553 15.67 -19.97 -4.10
C ASP A 553 14.46 -20.26 -3.20
N ALA A 554 13.92 -19.22 -2.57
CA ALA A 554 12.72 -19.32 -1.73
C ALA A 554 11.50 -19.75 -2.54
N VAL A 555 11.28 -19.14 -3.71
CA VAL A 555 10.17 -19.49 -4.62
C VAL A 555 10.34 -20.88 -5.20
N ILE A 556 11.55 -21.25 -5.64
CA ILE A 556 11.85 -22.59 -6.13
C ILE A 556 11.49 -23.62 -5.06
N ASN A 557 12.06 -23.49 -3.85
CA ASN A 557 11.83 -24.43 -2.76
C ASN A 557 10.34 -24.53 -2.36
N LEU A 558 9.62 -23.40 -2.35
CA LEU A 558 8.20 -23.38 -2.03
C LEU A 558 7.38 -24.14 -3.09
N LEU A 559 7.61 -23.85 -4.36
CA LEU A 559 6.89 -24.49 -5.48
C LEU A 559 7.23 -25.99 -5.56
N LEU A 560 8.50 -26.37 -5.41
CA LEU A 560 8.91 -27.79 -5.40
C LEU A 560 8.21 -28.56 -4.26
N ARG A 561 8.11 -27.99 -3.08
CA ARG A 561 7.39 -28.62 -1.96
C ARG A 561 5.91 -28.78 -2.27
N ILE A 562 5.27 -27.76 -2.83
CA ILE A 562 3.84 -27.83 -3.22
C ILE A 562 3.63 -28.90 -4.30
N LEU A 563 4.52 -28.99 -5.28
CA LEU A 563 4.46 -30.00 -6.33
C LEU A 563 4.61 -31.43 -5.79
N ALA A 564 5.52 -31.63 -4.83
CA ALA A 564 5.66 -32.91 -4.15
C ALA A 564 4.38 -33.32 -3.39
N GLU A 565 3.77 -32.36 -2.66
CA GLU A 565 2.48 -32.59 -1.98
C GLU A 565 1.33 -32.89 -2.96
N LEU A 566 1.34 -32.35 -4.17
CA LEU A 566 0.33 -32.64 -5.19
C LEU A 566 0.47 -34.07 -5.73
N ARG A 567 1.70 -34.59 -5.84
CA ARG A 567 1.96 -35.98 -6.26
C ARG A 567 1.44 -37.00 -5.24
N GLU A 568 1.64 -36.75 -3.95
CA GLU A 568 1.21 -37.67 -2.88
C GLU A 568 -0.33 -37.83 -2.80
N MET A 569 -1.08 -36.97 -3.47
CA MET A 569 -2.56 -37.00 -3.46
C MET A 569 -3.18 -37.74 -4.67
N VAL A 570 -2.38 -38.21 -5.60
CA VAL A 570 -2.77 -39.01 -6.78
C VAL A 570 -2.55 -40.49 -6.50
#